data_ba6f5c638c35293cf44460be14ce3642
#
_entry.id   ba6f5c638c35293cf44460be14ce3642
#
_cell.length_a   1.000
_cell.length_b   1.000
_cell.length_c   1.000
_cell.angle_alpha   90.00
_cell.angle_beta   90.00
_cell.angle_gamma   90.00
#
_symmetry.space_group_name_H-M   'P 1'
#
loop_
_entity.id
_entity.type
_entity.pdbx_description
1 polymer ?
#
loop_
_entity_poly.entity_id
_entity_poly.type
_entity_poly.pdbx_seq_one_letter_code
_entity_poly.pdbx_strand_id
1 'polypeptide(L)'
;MSKKNPSWGGRFTKKPSQIAQNFSSSVDVDQALYSQDIQGSIAYAEALMEAKVLSKNECNKIKTGLKKIKKKIEAGNFNWNPALEDVHMNIEAALEKEIGVTAKKLHTGRSRNDQVVTDFKLFLLERSIEIESLLRNLMKNLVAKAEGELETLMPGFTHLQNAQPVSLAHYLLSWYEMMKRDLERVSATKKELKVSPLGSGALSGNRFKLDRQKLAKSLGFDSVTRNSIDAVSDRDFALEVAFNISVMAIHFSRICEELIIWSSSQFNYAQLPEELCTGSSIMPQKKNPDMAELVRGGSAKTVGNLMTLLSLMKNQPLAYNRDNQEDKAPLINSIEYATEALSIMIEMIKGVSFNNDQMLADVYDDFLTATDLAEYLVIKGVPFREAHEITGTAVKYAEDNDLLLFEMSLDEFKKISKKISQDVFDYIDPSDSIQAKTSIGGTALQQIKKEIKRAKDYLKK
;
A
#
# COMPACT_ATOMS: atom_id res chain seq x y z
N MET A 1 10.01 21.86 47.99
CA MET A 1 8.71 21.27 47.63
C MET A 1 8.84 20.48 46.34
N SER A 2 8.53 19.17 46.39
CA SER A 2 8.64 18.28 45.24
C SER A 2 7.66 18.74 44.18
N LYS A 3 8.15 19.11 42.97
CA LYS A 3 7.26 19.48 41.84
C LYS A 3 6.43 18.26 41.47
N LYS A 4 5.12 18.29 41.74
CA LYS A 4 4.13 17.29 41.31
C LYS A 4 4.08 17.29 39.78
N ASN A 5 3.61 16.17 39.16
CA ASN A 5 3.33 16.19 37.71
C ASN A 5 2.40 17.38 37.40
N PRO A 6 2.76 18.29 36.47
CA PRO A 6 2.02 19.53 36.25
C PRO A 6 0.57 19.35 35.78
N SER A 7 0.30 18.26 35.05
CA SER A 7 -0.97 18.08 34.35
C SER A 7 -2.03 17.32 35.16
N TRP A 8 -1.66 16.34 36.02
CA TRP A 8 -2.62 15.51 36.75
C TRP A 8 -2.25 15.23 38.21
N GLY A 9 -1.26 15.92 38.75
CA GLY A 9 -0.69 15.68 40.07
C GLY A 9 -1.54 16.10 41.29
N GLY A 10 -2.74 16.67 41.09
CA GLY A 10 -3.52 17.29 42.18
C GLY A 10 -3.88 16.35 43.35
N ARG A 11 -4.24 15.09 43.05
CA ARG A 11 -4.61 14.06 44.05
C ARG A 11 -3.41 13.29 44.61
N PHE A 12 -2.30 13.24 43.88
CA PHE A 12 -1.17 12.42 44.24
C PHE A 12 -0.21 13.12 45.18
N THR A 13 0.27 12.41 46.18
CA THR A 13 1.26 12.93 47.16
C THR A 13 2.70 12.62 46.74
N LYS A 14 2.92 11.59 45.89
CA LYS A 14 4.23 11.18 45.38
C LYS A 14 4.35 11.40 43.91
N LYS A 15 5.57 11.59 43.40
CA LYS A 15 5.89 11.53 41.98
C LYS A 15 5.88 10.08 41.48
N PRO A 16 5.57 9.84 40.19
CA PRO A 16 5.86 8.55 39.57
C PRO A 16 7.34 8.16 39.73
N SER A 17 7.62 6.87 39.92
CA SER A 17 8.99 6.39 39.92
C SER A 17 9.64 6.58 38.53
N GLN A 18 10.97 6.62 38.47
CA GLN A 18 11.69 6.74 37.21
C GLN A 18 11.36 5.57 36.25
N ILE A 19 11.26 4.35 36.81
CA ILE A 19 10.87 3.16 36.00
C ILE A 19 9.49 3.34 35.39
N ALA A 20 8.51 3.81 36.18
CA ALA A 20 7.15 4.06 35.67
C ALA A 20 7.13 5.17 34.61
N GLN A 21 7.91 6.24 34.77
CA GLN A 21 8.02 7.32 33.79
C GLN A 21 8.62 6.80 32.47
N ASN A 22 9.72 6.05 32.53
CA ASN A 22 10.36 5.49 31.34
C ASN A 22 9.45 4.50 30.59
N PHE A 23 8.74 3.65 31.37
CA PHE A 23 7.86 2.62 30.79
C PHE A 23 6.60 3.23 30.14
N SER A 24 6.13 4.37 30.67
CA SER A 24 4.90 5.01 30.18
C SER A 24 5.14 6.10 29.13
N SER A 25 6.39 6.44 28.83
CA SER A 25 6.72 7.44 27.81
C SER A 25 6.46 6.90 26.41
N SER A 26 5.76 7.67 25.59
CA SER A 26 5.47 7.34 24.18
C SER A 26 6.04 8.37 23.20
N VAL A 27 6.73 9.41 23.70
CA VAL A 27 7.16 10.55 22.88
C VAL A 27 8.08 10.15 21.73
N ASP A 28 8.89 9.10 21.88
CA ASP A 28 9.78 8.63 20.81
C ASP A 28 9.01 8.12 19.59
N VAL A 29 7.77 7.68 19.80
CA VAL A 29 6.87 7.22 18.73
C VAL A 29 5.91 8.34 18.30
N ASP A 30 5.16 8.90 19.25
CA ASP A 30 4.04 9.80 18.95
C ASP A 30 4.47 11.23 18.59
N GLN A 31 5.76 11.58 18.75
CA GLN A 31 6.31 12.82 18.17
C GLN A 31 6.03 12.93 16.66
N ALA A 32 5.83 11.83 15.96
CA ALA A 32 5.44 11.83 14.55
C ALA A 32 4.12 12.57 14.30
N LEU A 33 3.26 12.71 15.32
CA LEU A 33 1.95 13.37 15.26
C LEU A 33 2.00 14.87 15.58
N TYR A 34 3.18 15.47 15.79
CA TYR A 34 3.31 16.87 16.25
C TYR A 34 2.57 17.87 15.36
N SER A 35 2.56 17.64 14.06
CA SER A 35 1.94 18.54 13.09
C SER A 35 0.42 18.53 13.25
N GLN A 36 -0.17 17.35 13.43
CA GLN A 36 -1.60 17.12 13.57
C GLN A 36 -2.07 17.61 14.96
N ASP A 37 -1.31 17.38 16.02
CA ASP A 37 -1.60 17.92 17.35
C ASP A 37 -1.65 19.46 17.34
N ILE A 38 -0.67 20.10 16.70
CA ILE A 38 -0.66 21.56 16.57
C ILE A 38 -1.84 22.05 15.74
N GLN A 39 -2.16 21.40 14.63
CA GLN A 39 -3.31 21.71 13.78
C GLN A 39 -4.63 21.57 14.56
N GLY A 40 -4.84 20.43 15.24
CA GLY A 40 -5.99 20.17 16.09
C GLY A 40 -6.13 21.19 17.21
N SER A 41 -5.02 21.53 17.87
CA SER A 41 -4.99 22.52 18.97
C SER A 41 -5.30 23.95 18.50
N ILE A 42 -4.86 24.35 17.30
CA ILE A 42 -5.20 25.66 16.71
C ILE A 42 -6.72 25.73 16.42
N ALA A 43 -7.29 24.73 15.79
CA ALA A 43 -8.71 24.66 15.49
C ALA A 43 -9.57 24.62 16.77
N TYR A 44 -9.09 23.89 17.79
CA TYR A 44 -9.77 23.81 19.07
C TYR A 44 -9.77 25.15 19.82
N ALA A 45 -8.66 25.90 19.78
CA ALA A 45 -8.61 27.26 20.36
C ALA A 45 -9.61 28.22 19.69
N GLU A 46 -9.82 28.10 18.37
CA GLU A 46 -10.85 28.86 17.65
C GLU A 46 -12.26 28.45 18.09
N ALA A 47 -12.54 27.17 18.23
CA ALA A 47 -13.83 26.70 18.75
C ALA A 47 -14.10 27.16 20.20
N LEU A 48 -13.09 27.17 21.06
CA LEU A 48 -13.20 27.72 22.43
C LEU A 48 -13.47 29.23 22.42
N MET A 49 -12.88 29.98 21.50
CA MET A 49 -13.14 31.40 21.35
C MET A 49 -14.60 31.65 20.91
N GLU A 50 -15.10 30.91 19.96
CA GLU A 50 -16.49 31.00 19.50
C GLU A 50 -17.48 30.61 20.60
N ALA A 51 -17.15 29.62 21.42
CA ALA A 51 -17.89 29.23 22.60
C ALA A 51 -17.75 30.23 23.77
N LYS A 52 -17.02 31.35 23.58
CA LYS A 52 -16.77 32.41 24.57
C LYS A 52 -15.99 31.94 25.81
N VAL A 53 -15.22 30.87 25.68
CA VAL A 53 -14.29 30.37 26.71
C VAL A 53 -12.96 31.11 26.66
N LEU A 54 -12.50 31.41 25.42
CA LEU A 54 -11.32 32.24 25.19
C LEU A 54 -11.72 33.59 24.61
N SER A 55 -11.00 34.65 25.00
CA SER A 55 -11.04 35.91 24.28
C SER A 55 -10.28 35.82 22.96
N LYS A 56 -10.57 36.72 22.02
CA LYS A 56 -9.85 36.78 20.71
C LYS A 56 -8.34 36.95 20.90
N ASN A 57 -7.92 37.74 21.90
CA ASN A 57 -6.49 37.95 22.19
C ASN A 57 -5.82 36.66 22.69
N GLU A 58 -6.47 35.90 23.59
CA GLU A 58 -5.97 34.63 24.10
C GLU A 58 -5.87 33.58 22.98
N CYS A 59 -6.90 33.45 22.16
CA CYS A 59 -6.89 32.58 20.99
C CYS A 59 -5.72 32.92 20.04
N ASN A 60 -5.51 34.18 19.72
CA ASN A 60 -4.42 34.59 18.84
C ASN A 60 -3.04 34.34 19.49
N LYS A 61 -2.87 34.54 20.80
CA LYS A 61 -1.62 34.18 21.51
C LYS A 61 -1.34 32.67 21.41
N ILE A 62 -2.34 31.83 21.64
CA ILE A 62 -2.22 30.36 21.52
C ILE A 62 -1.81 29.96 20.10
N LYS A 63 -2.53 30.44 19.08
CA LYS A 63 -2.23 30.17 17.68
C LYS A 63 -0.81 30.58 17.28
N THR A 64 -0.38 31.76 17.69
CA THR A 64 0.98 32.26 17.39
C THR A 64 2.03 31.44 18.10
N GLY A 65 1.83 31.08 19.38
CA GLY A 65 2.74 30.21 20.14
C GLY A 65 2.88 28.83 19.51
N LEU A 66 1.77 28.18 19.14
CA LEU A 66 1.77 26.87 18.47
C LEU A 66 2.50 26.90 17.11
N LYS A 67 2.27 27.93 16.29
CA LYS A 67 2.99 28.10 15.02
C LYS A 67 4.50 28.29 15.19
N LYS A 68 4.94 28.98 16.25
CA LYS A 68 6.37 29.08 16.58
C LYS A 68 6.97 27.74 17.01
N ILE A 69 6.22 26.96 17.81
CA ILE A 69 6.65 25.63 18.23
C ILE A 69 6.78 24.73 17.02
N LYS A 70 5.80 24.72 16.11
CA LYS A 70 5.87 23.96 14.85
C LYS A 70 7.16 24.26 14.08
N LYS A 71 7.46 25.54 13.87
CA LYS A 71 8.71 25.97 13.19
C LYS A 71 9.97 25.48 13.90
N LYS A 72 9.99 25.47 15.25
CA LYS A 72 11.14 24.93 16.02
C LYS A 72 11.33 23.43 15.81
N ILE A 73 10.22 22.68 15.76
CA ILE A 73 10.25 21.23 15.50
C ILE A 73 10.76 20.96 14.07
N GLU A 74 10.18 21.63 13.07
CA GLU A 74 10.55 21.50 11.66
C GLU A 74 12.02 21.88 11.39
N ALA A 75 12.57 22.80 12.17
CA ALA A 75 13.99 23.19 12.08
C ALA A 75 14.93 22.28 12.89
N GLY A 76 14.44 21.20 13.53
CA GLY A 76 15.24 20.34 14.40
C GLY A 76 15.68 20.97 15.73
N ASN A 77 15.10 22.14 16.09
CA ASN A 77 15.48 22.93 17.28
C ASN A 77 14.50 22.72 18.44
N PHE A 78 13.83 21.58 18.50
CA PHE A 78 12.90 21.23 19.59
C PHE A 78 13.44 20.02 20.34
N ASN A 79 13.53 20.15 21.67
CA ASN A 79 14.01 19.07 22.52
C ASN A 79 12.83 18.31 23.14
N TRP A 80 12.59 17.12 22.66
CA TRP A 80 11.60 16.19 23.21
C TRP A 80 12.07 15.68 24.57
N ASN A 81 11.20 15.79 25.58
CA ASN A 81 11.49 15.38 26.95
C ASN A 81 10.65 14.16 27.33
N PRO A 82 11.24 12.95 27.46
CA PRO A 82 10.51 11.73 27.85
C PRO A 82 9.80 11.85 29.21
N ALA A 83 10.29 12.72 30.13
CA ALA A 83 9.63 12.95 31.40
C ALA A 83 8.27 13.69 31.27
N LEU A 84 7.94 14.20 30.10
CA LEU A 84 6.64 14.78 29.74
C LEU A 84 5.73 13.78 29.01
N GLU A 85 6.07 12.50 29.03
CA GLU A 85 5.22 11.39 28.64
C GLU A 85 4.96 11.29 27.13
N ASP A 86 4.25 12.24 26.51
CA ASP A 86 3.78 12.18 25.13
C ASP A 86 4.06 13.48 24.35
N VAL A 87 3.80 13.47 23.03
CA VAL A 87 3.92 14.64 22.15
C VAL A 87 3.09 15.81 22.64
N HIS A 88 1.89 15.54 23.12
CA HIS A 88 0.93 16.56 23.55
C HIS A 88 1.40 17.32 24.79
N MET A 89 1.91 16.62 25.81
CA MET A 89 2.47 17.28 27.01
C MET A 89 3.74 18.06 26.68
N ASN A 90 4.55 17.59 25.76
CA ASN A 90 5.74 18.29 25.29
C ASN A 90 5.37 19.61 24.63
N ILE A 91 4.39 19.60 23.72
CA ILE A 91 3.88 20.79 23.02
C ILE A 91 3.18 21.75 24.02
N GLU A 92 2.35 21.23 24.94
CA GLU A 92 1.67 22.02 25.94
C GLU A 92 2.67 22.73 26.90
N ALA A 93 3.69 22.03 27.37
CA ALA A 93 4.74 22.60 28.20
C ALA A 93 5.57 23.64 27.45
N ALA A 94 5.86 23.42 26.17
CA ALA A 94 6.53 24.42 25.34
C ALA A 94 5.64 25.64 25.11
N LEU A 95 4.33 25.47 24.92
CA LEU A 95 3.38 26.56 24.78
C LEU A 95 3.30 27.40 26.08
N GLU A 96 3.29 26.75 27.25
CA GLU A 96 3.30 27.47 28.55
C GLU A 96 4.57 28.30 28.72
N LYS A 97 5.73 27.82 28.29
CA LYS A 97 6.98 28.60 28.25
C LYS A 97 6.93 29.79 27.31
N GLU A 98 6.22 29.67 26.19
CA GLU A 98 6.15 30.69 25.13
C GLU A 98 5.13 31.82 25.46
N ILE A 99 3.94 31.48 26.03
CA ILE A 99 2.84 32.43 26.21
C ILE A 99 2.31 32.51 27.67
N GLY A 100 2.90 31.78 28.60
CA GLY A 100 2.55 31.78 30.02
C GLY A 100 1.18 31.19 30.35
N VAL A 101 0.52 31.69 31.37
CA VAL A 101 -0.74 31.14 31.92
C VAL A 101 -1.87 30.96 30.89
N THR A 102 -1.85 31.72 29.79
CA THR A 102 -2.85 31.60 28.71
C THR A 102 -2.85 30.19 28.10
N ALA A 103 -1.69 29.51 28.04
CA ALA A 103 -1.58 28.17 27.52
C ALA A 103 -2.47 27.15 28.26
N LYS A 104 -2.63 27.31 29.58
CA LYS A 104 -3.42 26.41 30.43
C LYS A 104 -4.91 26.39 30.09
N LYS A 105 -5.41 27.40 29.37
CA LYS A 105 -6.81 27.47 28.93
C LYS A 105 -7.09 26.60 27.71
N LEU A 106 -6.08 26.21 26.91
CA LEU A 106 -6.25 25.44 25.68
C LEU A 106 -6.90 24.07 25.93
N HIS A 107 -6.57 23.41 27.05
CA HIS A 107 -7.11 22.11 27.39
C HIS A 107 -8.55 22.09 27.92
N THR A 108 -9.21 23.27 28.03
CA THR A 108 -10.56 23.40 28.58
C THR A 108 -11.57 22.57 27.79
N GLY A 109 -12.22 21.59 28.44
CA GLY A 109 -13.24 20.74 27.84
C GLY A 109 -12.71 19.66 26.88
N ARG A 110 -11.43 19.61 26.63
CA ARG A 110 -10.77 18.57 25.83
C ARG A 110 -10.20 17.47 26.75
N SER A 111 -10.22 16.24 26.30
CA SER A 111 -9.48 15.14 26.91
C SER A 111 -8.30 14.73 26.02
N ARG A 112 -7.29 14.09 26.63
CA ARG A 112 -6.27 13.40 25.86
C ARG A 112 -6.90 12.34 24.94
N ASN A 113 -8.02 11.73 25.38
CA ASN A 113 -8.68 10.65 24.64
C ASN A 113 -9.21 11.09 23.27
N ASP A 114 -9.98 12.18 23.18
CA ASP A 114 -10.48 12.68 21.90
C ASP A 114 -9.40 13.39 21.08
N GLN A 115 -8.39 14.00 21.73
CA GLN A 115 -7.24 14.61 21.10
C GLN A 115 -6.41 13.57 20.32
N VAL A 116 -5.96 12.52 20.99
CA VAL A 116 -5.12 11.47 20.38
C VAL A 116 -5.77 10.83 19.15
N VAL A 117 -7.06 10.46 19.24
CA VAL A 117 -7.76 9.86 18.09
C VAL A 117 -7.90 10.85 16.94
N THR A 118 -8.13 12.14 17.23
CA THR A 118 -8.20 13.18 16.20
C THR A 118 -6.88 13.31 15.46
N ASP A 119 -5.79 13.41 16.20
CA ASP A 119 -4.45 13.59 15.63
C ASP A 119 -4.03 12.36 14.83
N PHE A 120 -4.35 11.18 15.32
CA PHE A 120 -4.07 9.93 14.62
C PHE A 120 -4.88 9.80 13.32
N LYS A 121 -6.18 10.12 13.32
CA LYS A 121 -6.99 10.15 12.09
C LYS A 121 -6.46 11.18 11.07
N LEU A 122 -6.05 12.37 11.50
CA LEU A 122 -5.45 13.37 10.62
C LEU A 122 -4.13 12.88 10.02
N PHE A 123 -3.26 12.27 10.83
CA PHE A 123 -2.01 11.68 10.37
C PHE A 123 -2.26 10.59 9.33
N LEU A 124 -3.15 9.65 9.63
CA LEU A 124 -3.47 8.56 8.71
C LEU A 124 -4.10 9.06 7.41
N LEU A 125 -4.92 10.10 7.46
CA LEU A 125 -5.50 10.72 6.27
C LEU A 125 -4.41 11.34 5.38
N GLU A 126 -3.46 12.06 5.96
CA GLU A 126 -2.32 12.63 5.24
C GLU A 126 -1.45 11.54 4.59
N ARG A 127 -1.10 10.50 5.35
CA ARG A 127 -0.31 9.36 4.83
C ARG A 127 -1.07 8.57 3.76
N SER A 128 -2.38 8.40 3.90
CA SER A 128 -3.22 7.74 2.88
C SER A 128 -3.26 8.51 1.56
N ILE A 129 -3.26 9.84 1.61
CA ILE A 129 -3.18 10.69 0.41
C ILE A 129 -1.81 10.55 -0.27
N GLU A 130 -0.73 10.48 0.50
CA GLU A 130 0.62 10.25 -0.02
C GLU A 130 0.73 8.86 -0.69
N ILE A 131 0.29 7.80 -0.02
CA ILE A 131 0.25 6.43 -0.56
C ILE A 131 -0.58 6.38 -1.85
N GLU A 132 -1.74 7.04 -1.89
CA GLU A 132 -2.56 7.12 -3.10
C GLU A 132 -1.82 7.78 -4.27
N SER A 133 -1.09 8.86 -4.01
CA SER A 133 -0.28 9.55 -5.02
C SER A 133 0.83 8.66 -5.56
N LEU A 134 1.54 7.94 -4.69
CA LEU A 134 2.59 7.01 -5.08
C LEU A 134 2.04 5.82 -5.87
N LEU A 135 0.89 5.23 -5.44
CA LEU A 135 0.21 4.16 -6.18
C LEU A 135 -0.18 4.61 -7.58
N ARG A 136 -0.75 5.80 -7.74
CA ARG A 136 -1.08 6.36 -9.06
C ARG A 136 0.16 6.52 -9.93
N ASN A 137 1.30 6.91 -9.34
CA ASN A 137 2.56 7.02 -10.07
C ASN A 137 3.08 5.64 -10.51
N LEU A 138 3.07 4.64 -9.63
CA LEU A 138 3.42 3.26 -9.98
C LEU A 138 2.54 2.71 -11.12
N MET A 139 1.23 2.91 -11.02
CA MET A 139 0.27 2.48 -12.04
C MET A 139 0.51 3.16 -13.40
N LYS A 140 0.88 4.46 -13.42
CA LYS A 140 1.25 5.17 -14.66
C LYS A 140 2.48 4.55 -15.31
N ASN A 141 3.51 4.21 -14.51
CA ASN A 141 4.72 3.57 -15.02
C ASN A 141 4.44 2.15 -15.56
N LEU A 142 3.60 1.37 -14.88
CA LEU A 142 3.17 0.05 -15.36
C LEU A 142 2.45 0.15 -16.72
N VAL A 143 1.53 1.11 -16.87
CA VAL A 143 0.81 1.33 -18.14
C VAL A 143 1.74 1.79 -19.24
N ALA A 144 2.69 2.68 -18.95
CA ALA A 144 3.69 3.14 -19.92
C ALA A 144 4.63 2.00 -20.35
N LYS A 145 5.05 1.16 -19.42
CA LYS A 145 5.88 0.00 -19.70
C LYS A 145 5.11 -1.02 -20.57
N ALA A 146 3.87 -1.32 -20.21
CA ALA A 146 3.00 -2.20 -21.01
C ALA A 146 2.78 -1.68 -22.44
N GLU A 147 2.64 -0.37 -22.61
CA GLU A 147 2.50 0.24 -23.94
C GLU A 147 3.78 0.10 -24.79
N GLY A 148 4.95 0.09 -24.17
CA GLY A 148 6.23 -0.15 -24.84
C GLY A 148 6.47 -1.61 -25.23
N GLU A 149 5.75 -2.56 -24.63
CA GLU A 149 5.97 -4.01 -24.78
C GLU A 149 4.79 -4.71 -25.47
N LEU A 150 4.04 -4.01 -26.31
CA LEU A 150 2.83 -4.53 -26.96
C LEU A 150 3.05 -5.77 -27.80
N GLU A 151 4.19 -5.85 -28.46
CA GLU A 151 4.53 -6.93 -29.42
C GLU A 151 5.45 -7.99 -28.80
N THR A 152 5.91 -7.79 -27.57
CA THR A 152 6.76 -8.74 -26.87
C THR A 152 5.97 -9.95 -26.44
N LEU A 153 6.33 -11.11 -26.96
CA LEU A 153 5.78 -12.42 -26.60
C LEU A 153 6.62 -13.04 -25.48
N MET A 154 5.98 -13.75 -24.57
CA MET A 154 6.65 -14.49 -23.51
C MET A 154 5.85 -15.75 -23.16
N PRO A 155 6.50 -16.80 -22.60
CA PRO A 155 5.78 -17.90 -21.99
C PRO A 155 4.92 -17.41 -20.81
N GLY A 156 3.67 -17.80 -20.78
CA GLY A 156 2.84 -17.71 -19.59
C GLY A 156 3.03 -18.95 -18.72
N PHE A 157 3.08 -18.77 -17.41
CA PHE A 157 3.40 -19.85 -16.47
C PHE A 157 2.22 -20.19 -15.57
N THR A 158 2.02 -21.49 -15.35
CA THR A 158 1.27 -22.01 -14.21
C THR A 158 2.12 -23.06 -13.50
N HIS A 159 2.15 -23.06 -12.16
CA HIS A 159 3.05 -23.94 -11.39
C HIS A 159 4.56 -23.76 -11.70
N LEU A 160 4.96 -22.61 -12.22
CA LEU A 160 6.28 -22.33 -12.79
C LEU A 160 6.63 -23.26 -13.98
N GLN A 161 5.62 -23.88 -14.61
CA GLN A 161 5.77 -24.62 -15.88
C GLN A 161 5.21 -23.77 -17.01
N ASN A 162 5.83 -23.89 -18.18
CA ASN A 162 5.34 -23.27 -19.40
C ASN A 162 3.90 -23.73 -19.67
N ALA A 163 3.03 -22.79 -20.01
CA ALA A 163 1.61 -23.06 -20.18
C ALA A 163 1.11 -22.62 -21.57
N GLN A 164 0.95 -21.34 -21.78
CA GLN A 164 0.47 -20.78 -23.04
C GLN A 164 1.23 -19.48 -23.37
N PRO A 165 1.37 -19.09 -24.64
CA PRO A 165 2.01 -17.83 -24.99
C PRO A 165 1.13 -16.65 -24.55
N VAL A 166 1.76 -15.62 -24.02
CA VAL A 166 1.10 -14.35 -23.61
C VAL A 166 1.93 -13.16 -24.09
N SER A 167 1.31 -11.99 -24.20
CA SER A 167 2.05 -10.74 -24.37
C SER A 167 2.59 -10.24 -23.03
N LEU A 168 3.84 -9.76 -23.00
CA LEU A 168 4.41 -9.10 -21.84
C LEU A 168 3.56 -7.90 -21.40
N ALA A 169 3.00 -7.13 -22.35
CA ALA A 169 2.08 -6.04 -22.04
C ALA A 169 0.86 -6.52 -21.23
N HIS A 170 0.29 -7.66 -21.61
CA HIS A 170 -0.82 -8.26 -20.88
C HIS A 170 -0.40 -8.66 -19.46
N TYR A 171 0.79 -9.22 -19.30
CA TYR A 171 1.35 -9.61 -18.00
C TYR A 171 1.52 -8.37 -17.08
N LEU A 172 2.13 -7.30 -17.58
CA LEU A 172 2.32 -6.04 -16.85
C LEU A 172 1.00 -5.38 -16.44
N LEU A 173 -0.05 -5.51 -17.27
CA LEU A 173 -1.39 -5.05 -16.90
C LEU A 173 -2.02 -5.87 -15.77
N SER A 174 -1.60 -7.10 -15.54
CA SER A 174 -2.02 -7.87 -14.37
C SER A 174 -1.52 -7.25 -13.07
N TRP A 175 -0.29 -6.74 -13.05
CA TRP A 175 0.26 -5.97 -11.93
C TRP A 175 -0.48 -4.65 -11.74
N TYR A 176 -0.82 -3.95 -12.84
CA TYR A 176 -1.66 -2.75 -12.78
C TYR A 176 -3.01 -3.03 -12.10
N GLU A 177 -3.68 -4.14 -12.42
CA GLU A 177 -4.97 -4.50 -11.80
C GLU A 177 -4.84 -4.78 -10.29
N MET A 178 -3.70 -5.32 -9.82
CA MET A 178 -3.42 -5.44 -8.39
C MET A 178 -3.33 -4.06 -7.72
N MET A 179 -2.53 -3.15 -8.28
CA MET A 179 -2.36 -1.78 -7.76
C MET A 179 -3.66 -0.97 -7.79
N LYS A 180 -4.48 -1.18 -8.82
CA LYS A 180 -5.79 -0.53 -8.91
C LYS A 180 -6.71 -0.92 -7.75
N ARG A 181 -6.76 -2.21 -7.40
CA ARG A 181 -7.54 -2.67 -6.25
C ARG A 181 -7.00 -2.11 -4.92
N ASP A 182 -5.68 -1.93 -4.80
CA ASP A 182 -5.08 -1.31 -3.63
C ASP A 182 -5.44 0.18 -3.52
N LEU A 183 -5.39 0.90 -4.63
CA LEU A 183 -5.81 2.30 -4.70
C LEU A 183 -7.28 2.48 -4.30
N GLU A 184 -8.17 1.58 -4.76
CA GLU A 184 -9.60 1.61 -4.42
C GLU A 184 -9.82 1.36 -2.92
N ARG A 185 -9.06 0.43 -2.28
CA ARG A 185 -9.10 0.20 -0.82
C ARG A 185 -8.66 1.42 -0.03
N VAL A 186 -7.50 1.99 -0.37
CA VAL A 186 -6.99 3.20 0.29
C VAL A 186 -7.99 4.35 0.17
N SER A 187 -8.58 4.54 -1.00
CA SER A 187 -9.61 5.57 -1.23
C SER A 187 -10.89 5.33 -0.42
N ALA A 188 -11.30 4.08 -0.23
CA ALA A 188 -12.48 3.73 0.57
C ALA A 188 -12.27 4.04 2.06
N THR A 189 -11.13 3.67 2.63
CA THR A 189 -10.81 3.89 4.06
C THR A 189 -10.73 5.37 4.41
N LYS A 190 -10.39 6.25 3.47
CA LYS A 190 -10.40 7.70 3.73
C LYS A 190 -11.75 8.24 4.20
N LYS A 191 -12.87 7.59 3.90
CA LYS A 191 -14.20 8.01 4.37
C LYS A 191 -14.32 7.88 5.89
N GLU A 192 -13.82 6.79 6.46
CA GLU A 192 -13.83 6.54 7.90
C GLU A 192 -12.84 7.46 8.64
N LEU A 193 -11.70 7.74 8.02
CA LEU A 193 -10.73 8.70 8.55
C LEU A 193 -11.31 10.12 8.64
N LYS A 194 -12.28 10.48 7.80
CA LYS A 194 -12.90 11.82 7.75
C LYS A 194 -14.07 12.03 8.71
N VAL A 195 -14.17 11.23 9.77
CA VAL A 195 -15.17 11.39 10.84
C VAL A 195 -14.46 11.86 12.11
N SER A 196 -14.69 13.12 12.53
CA SER A 196 -14.00 13.76 13.66
C SER A 196 -14.50 13.28 15.01
N PRO A 197 -13.63 12.81 15.93
CA PRO A 197 -13.98 12.53 17.32
C PRO A 197 -13.87 13.75 18.22
N LEU A 198 -13.23 14.85 17.80
CA LEU A 198 -12.89 15.98 18.65
C LEU A 198 -14.14 16.65 19.21
N GLY A 199 -14.10 16.95 20.52
CA GLY A 199 -15.23 17.45 21.29
C GLY A 199 -16.02 16.36 22.00
N SER A 200 -15.61 15.07 21.88
CA SER A 200 -16.17 13.96 22.67
C SER A 200 -15.70 13.97 24.13
N GLY A 201 -14.66 14.74 24.44
CA GLY A 201 -14.05 14.78 25.77
C GLY A 201 -13.45 13.41 26.14
N ALA A 202 -13.51 13.06 27.43
CA ALA A 202 -12.98 11.78 27.89
C ALA A 202 -13.82 10.57 27.40
N LEU A 203 -15.17 10.69 27.40
CA LEU A 203 -16.13 9.67 26.94
C LEU A 203 -17.60 10.15 26.97
N SER A 204 -17.90 11.32 27.56
CA SER A 204 -19.28 11.77 27.79
C SER A 204 -19.60 13.14 27.16
N GLY A 205 -18.72 13.65 26.30
CA GLY A 205 -18.79 15.02 25.78
C GLY A 205 -18.29 16.03 26.80
N ASN A 206 -18.63 17.31 26.58
CA ASN A 206 -18.29 18.41 27.50
C ASN A 206 -19.45 19.39 27.62
N ARG A 207 -19.39 20.31 28.65
CA ARG A 207 -20.47 21.27 28.90
C ARG A 207 -20.32 22.56 28.08
N PHE A 208 -19.23 22.75 27.36
CA PHE A 208 -19.01 23.93 26.54
C PHE A 208 -19.78 23.81 25.23
N LYS A 209 -20.41 24.88 24.78
CA LYS A 209 -21.21 24.89 23.54
C LYS A 209 -20.29 24.98 22.32
N LEU A 210 -19.49 23.93 22.10
CA LEU A 210 -18.63 23.80 20.92
C LEU A 210 -19.46 23.39 19.70
N ASP A 211 -19.31 24.13 18.59
CA ASP A 211 -19.81 23.68 17.30
C ASP A 211 -18.86 22.62 16.73
N ARG A 212 -19.15 21.37 17.04
CA ARG A 212 -18.34 20.23 16.58
C ARG A 212 -18.31 20.07 15.05
N GLN A 213 -19.40 20.44 14.35
CA GLN A 213 -19.46 20.37 12.89
C GLN A 213 -18.49 21.38 12.26
N LYS A 214 -18.51 22.62 12.75
CA LYS A 214 -17.59 23.66 12.30
C LYS A 214 -16.15 23.32 12.63
N LEU A 215 -15.89 22.80 13.82
CA LEU A 215 -14.56 22.34 14.24
C LEU A 215 -14.05 21.21 13.34
N ALA A 216 -14.88 20.19 13.06
CA ALA A 216 -14.55 19.10 12.16
C ALA A 216 -14.20 19.62 10.76
N LYS A 217 -15.05 20.50 10.20
CA LYS A 217 -14.83 21.09 8.88
C LYS A 217 -13.53 21.89 8.79
N SER A 218 -13.16 22.63 9.84
CA SER A 218 -11.90 23.41 9.88
C SER A 218 -10.65 22.53 9.86
N LEU A 219 -10.78 21.25 10.24
CA LEU A 219 -9.73 20.24 10.22
C LEU A 219 -9.76 19.35 8.96
N GLY A 220 -10.73 19.56 8.05
CA GLY A 220 -10.88 18.78 6.83
C GLY A 220 -11.65 17.47 7.00
N PHE A 221 -12.34 17.27 8.13
CA PHE A 221 -13.28 16.17 8.31
C PHE A 221 -14.64 16.48 7.66
N ASP A 222 -15.30 15.44 7.18
CA ASP A 222 -16.61 15.55 6.52
C ASP A 222 -17.78 15.53 7.53
N SER A 223 -17.59 14.89 8.70
CA SER A 223 -18.62 14.74 9.73
C SER A 223 -18.03 14.57 11.13
N VAL A 224 -18.90 14.35 12.12
CA VAL A 224 -18.52 14.09 13.51
C VAL A 224 -19.08 12.78 14.02
N THR A 225 -18.36 12.14 14.94
CA THR A 225 -18.81 10.91 15.62
C THR A 225 -20.11 11.14 16.38
N ARG A 226 -21.00 10.15 16.42
CA ARG A 226 -22.35 10.22 17.01
C ARG A 226 -22.42 9.72 18.45
N ASN A 227 -21.42 8.98 18.91
CA ASN A 227 -21.33 8.49 20.29
C ASN A 227 -19.94 8.83 20.83
N SER A 228 -19.86 9.46 22.00
CA SER A 228 -18.61 9.94 22.59
C SER A 228 -17.78 8.82 23.26
N ILE A 229 -18.41 7.71 23.66
CA ILE A 229 -17.70 6.54 24.19
C ILE A 229 -16.98 5.82 23.03
N ASP A 230 -17.71 5.55 21.97
CA ASP A 230 -17.19 4.95 20.74
C ASP A 230 -16.09 5.80 20.10
N ALA A 231 -16.30 7.11 20.02
CA ALA A 231 -15.38 8.07 19.42
C ALA A 231 -13.93 8.03 19.98
N VAL A 232 -13.77 7.70 21.25
CA VAL A 232 -12.47 7.61 21.92
C VAL A 232 -11.94 6.18 22.02
N SER A 233 -12.81 5.19 21.75
CA SER A 233 -12.51 3.75 21.77
C SER A 233 -12.10 3.21 20.40
N ASP A 234 -12.75 3.68 19.34
CA ASP A 234 -12.62 3.20 17.97
C ASP A 234 -11.16 3.21 17.46
N ARG A 235 -10.75 2.09 16.88
CA ARG A 235 -9.50 1.92 16.13
C ARG A 235 -9.73 1.13 14.83
N ASP A 236 -10.99 0.93 14.42
CA ASP A 236 -11.30 0.19 13.19
C ASP A 236 -10.63 0.85 11.98
N PHE A 237 -10.64 2.19 11.94
CA PHE A 237 -9.92 2.96 10.92
C PHE A 237 -8.41 2.65 10.85
N ALA A 238 -7.78 2.36 12.00
CA ALA A 238 -6.35 2.01 12.06
C ALA A 238 -6.11 0.57 11.60
N LEU A 239 -7.02 -0.36 11.96
CA LEU A 239 -7.00 -1.75 11.50
C LEU A 239 -7.19 -1.81 9.97
N GLU A 240 -8.12 -1.02 9.41
CA GLU A 240 -8.35 -0.96 7.96
C GLU A 240 -7.12 -0.42 7.21
N VAL A 241 -6.48 0.64 7.70
CA VAL A 241 -5.24 1.16 7.09
C VAL A 241 -4.15 0.09 7.15
N ALA A 242 -3.94 -0.56 8.28
CA ALA A 242 -2.95 -1.63 8.44
C ALA A 242 -3.24 -2.84 7.53
N PHE A 243 -4.51 -3.22 7.39
CA PHE A 243 -4.95 -4.28 6.47
C PHE A 243 -4.65 -3.90 5.01
N ASN A 244 -4.99 -2.70 4.58
CA ASN A 244 -4.76 -2.23 3.22
C ASN A 244 -3.27 -2.23 2.88
N ILE A 245 -2.42 -1.73 3.79
CA ILE A 245 -0.97 -1.76 3.63
C ILE A 245 -0.46 -3.20 3.55
N SER A 246 -0.98 -4.11 4.38
CA SER A 246 -0.55 -5.51 4.37
C SER A 246 -0.91 -6.21 3.06
N VAL A 247 -2.12 -6.00 2.51
CA VAL A 247 -2.52 -6.56 1.21
C VAL A 247 -1.66 -5.98 0.08
N MET A 248 -1.42 -4.67 0.09
CA MET A 248 -0.55 -4.00 -0.88
C MET A 248 0.89 -4.55 -0.82
N ALA A 249 1.44 -4.75 0.36
CA ALA A 249 2.76 -5.34 0.56
C ALA A 249 2.85 -6.79 0.05
N ILE A 250 1.77 -7.57 0.17
CA ILE A 250 1.67 -8.91 -0.44
C ILE A 250 1.70 -8.81 -1.97
N HIS A 251 1.02 -7.84 -2.57
CA HIS A 251 1.09 -7.62 -4.01
C HIS A 251 2.51 -7.24 -4.47
N PHE A 252 3.19 -6.34 -3.74
CA PHE A 252 4.59 -6.02 -4.02
C PHE A 252 5.50 -7.24 -3.91
N SER A 253 5.30 -8.05 -2.88
CA SER A 253 6.06 -9.29 -2.69
C SER A 253 5.94 -10.23 -3.90
N ARG A 254 4.76 -10.36 -4.50
CA ARG A 254 4.53 -11.18 -5.70
C ARG A 254 5.21 -10.61 -6.93
N ILE A 255 5.09 -9.30 -7.17
CA ILE A 255 5.75 -8.62 -8.30
C ILE A 255 7.28 -8.75 -8.15
N CYS A 256 7.81 -8.54 -6.95
CA CYS A 256 9.24 -8.66 -6.69
C CYS A 256 9.74 -10.10 -6.87
N GLU A 257 8.95 -11.11 -6.47
CA GLU A 257 9.28 -12.52 -6.72
C GLU A 257 9.45 -12.79 -8.22
N GLU A 258 8.51 -12.32 -9.04
CA GLU A 258 8.58 -12.49 -10.50
C GLU A 258 9.79 -11.75 -11.08
N LEU A 259 10.07 -10.52 -10.65
CA LEU A 259 11.26 -9.77 -11.08
C LEU A 259 12.58 -10.45 -10.68
N ILE A 260 12.65 -11.07 -9.49
CA ILE A 260 13.81 -11.85 -9.03
C ILE A 260 14.00 -13.09 -9.92
N ILE A 261 12.93 -13.84 -10.19
CA ILE A 261 12.96 -15.00 -11.08
C ILE A 261 13.41 -14.58 -12.49
N TRP A 262 12.79 -13.54 -13.05
CA TRP A 262 13.07 -13.06 -14.40
C TRP A 262 14.47 -12.46 -14.55
N SER A 263 15.05 -11.92 -13.50
CA SER A 263 16.41 -11.39 -13.52
C SER A 263 17.49 -12.45 -13.24
N SER A 264 17.10 -13.68 -12.92
CA SER A 264 18.05 -14.78 -12.73
C SER A 264 18.73 -15.18 -14.05
N SER A 265 19.93 -15.76 -13.95
CA SER A 265 20.67 -16.25 -15.13
C SER A 265 19.97 -17.37 -15.87
N GLN A 266 19.04 -18.08 -15.23
CA GLN A 266 18.24 -19.17 -15.81
C GLN A 266 17.12 -18.65 -16.69
N PHE A 267 16.41 -17.60 -16.26
CA PHE A 267 15.35 -16.96 -17.04
C PHE A 267 15.90 -15.88 -17.98
N ASN A 268 16.73 -14.99 -17.46
CA ASN A 268 17.32 -13.89 -18.24
C ASN A 268 16.29 -13.05 -19.02
N TYR A 269 15.08 -12.88 -18.46
CA TYR A 269 13.97 -12.13 -19.07
C TYR A 269 14.00 -10.64 -18.74
N ALA A 270 14.60 -10.26 -17.61
CA ALA A 270 14.61 -8.88 -17.14
C ALA A 270 15.98 -8.46 -16.60
N GLN A 271 16.31 -7.19 -16.79
CA GLN A 271 17.44 -6.54 -16.13
C GLN A 271 16.94 -5.40 -15.28
N LEU A 272 17.20 -5.48 -13.98
CA LEU A 272 16.88 -4.41 -13.04
C LEU A 272 17.91 -3.25 -13.19
N PRO A 273 17.50 -2.00 -12.90
CA PRO A 273 18.39 -0.85 -12.88
C PRO A 273 19.62 -1.12 -12.01
N GLU A 274 20.79 -0.74 -12.49
CA GLU A 274 22.06 -1.01 -11.79
C GLU A 274 22.09 -0.36 -10.41
N GLU A 275 21.55 0.84 -10.29
CA GLU A 275 21.44 1.61 -9.05
C GLU A 275 20.52 0.97 -7.99
N LEU A 276 19.72 -0.01 -8.39
CA LEU A 276 18.83 -0.80 -7.50
C LEU A 276 19.33 -2.23 -7.27
N CYS A 277 20.56 -2.50 -7.67
CA CYS A 277 21.23 -3.79 -7.50
C CYS A 277 22.50 -3.63 -6.65
N THR A 278 22.98 -4.74 -6.07
CA THR A 278 24.29 -4.74 -5.43
C THR A 278 25.22 -5.78 -6.08
N GLY A 279 26.52 -5.55 -5.94
CA GLY A 279 27.55 -6.49 -6.36
C GLY A 279 27.95 -7.44 -5.24
N SER A 280 28.89 -8.32 -5.54
CA SER A 280 29.53 -9.19 -4.55
C SER A 280 30.97 -8.76 -4.31
N SER A 281 31.42 -8.75 -3.06
CA SER A 281 32.81 -8.44 -2.69
C SER A 281 33.82 -9.48 -3.14
N ILE A 282 33.35 -10.69 -3.50
CA ILE A 282 34.21 -11.82 -3.90
C ILE A 282 33.95 -12.27 -5.35
N MET A 283 32.76 -11.99 -5.90
CA MET A 283 32.36 -12.41 -7.25
C MET A 283 32.10 -11.16 -8.11
N PRO A 284 33.09 -10.67 -8.89
CA PRO A 284 32.99 -9.39 -9.61
C PRO A 284 31.86 -9.34 -10.67
N GLN A 285 31.43 -10.49 -11.19
CA GLN A 285 30.38 -10.62 -12.20
C GLN A 285 28.96 -10.63 -11.61
N LYS A 286 28.85 -10.77 -10.28
CA LYS A 286 27.53 -10.97 -9.64
C LYS A 286 26.77 -9.67 -9.46
N LYS A 287 25.52 -9.63 -9.89
CA LYS A 287 24.57 -8.53 -9.72
C LYS A 287 23.33 -9.09 -9.03
N ASN A 288 23.03 -8.57 -7.83
CA ASN A 288 21.94 -9.08 -6.99
C ASN A 288 20.71 -8.17 -7.07
N PRO A 289 19.49 -8.70 -7.11
CA PRO A 289 18.25 -7.93 -7.11
C PRO A 289 17.81 -7.49 -5.70
N ASP A 290 18.74 -6.92 -4.90
CA ASP A 290 18.54 -6.71 -3.44
C ASP A 290 17.32 -5.84 -3.13
N MET A 291 17.00 -4.83 -3.96
CA MET A 291 15.84 -3.98 -3.68
C MET A 291 14.53 -4.77 -3.81
N ALA A 292 14.44 -5.64 -4.81
CA ALA A 292 13.28 -6.53 -4.95
C ALA A 292 13.19 -7.52 -3.76
N GLU A 293 14.32 -8.06 -3.31
CA GLU A 293 14.36 -8.96 -2.15
C GLU A 293 13.96 -8.24 -0.85
N LEU A 294 14.43 -7.01 -0.62
CA LEU A 294 14.08 -6.21 0.55
C LEU A 294 12.61 -5.82 0.56
N VAL A 295 12.03 -5.44 -0.57
CA VAL A 295 10.59 -5.18 -0.69
C VAL A 295 9.78 -6.45 -0.42
N ARG A 296 10.17 -7.59 -1.00
CA ARG A 296 9.56 -8.89 -0.74
C ARG A 296 9.62 -9.26 0.75
N GLY A 297 10.80 -9.18 1.35
CA GLY A 297 11.04 -9.55 2.75
C GLY A 297 10.32 -8.62 3.74
N GLY A 298 10.27 -7.32 3.44
CA GLY A 298 9.62 -6.31 4.29
C GLY A 298 8.11 -6.48 4.42
N SER A 299 7.46 -7.15 3.47
CA SER A 299 6.02 -7.45 3.52
C SER A 299 5.61 -8.22 4.79
N ALA A 300 6.48 -9.07 5.31
CA ALA A 300 6.24 -9.83 6.54
C ALA A 300 6.04 -8.92 7.76
N LYS A 301 6.73 -7.77 7.81
CA LYS A 301 6.61 -6.82 8.92
C LYS A 301 5.20 -6.21 8.97
N THR A 302 4.62 -5.85 7.83
CA THR A 302 3.28 -5.25 7.77
C THR A 302 2.20 -6.23 8.23
N VAL A 303 2.32 -7.50 7.87
CA VAL A 303 1.43 -8.57 8.35
C VAL A 303 1.55 -8.75 9.86
N GLY A 304 2.79 -8.79 10.40
CA GLY A 304 3.03 -8.86 11.83
C GLY A 304 2.43 -7.66 12.58
N ASN A 305 2.57 -6.46 12.05
CA ASN A 305 2.02 -5.22 12.61
C ASN A 305 0.48 -5.23 12.62
N LEU A 306 -0.17 -5.71 11.56
CA LEU A 306 -1.62 -5.91 11.53
C LEU A 306 -2.08 -6.89 12.62
N MET A 307 -1.38 -8.01 12.77
CA MET A 307 -1.69 -8.99 13.82
C MET A 307 -1.51 -8.42 15.23
N THR A 308 -0.51 -7.57 15.43
CA THR A 308 -0.31 -6.83 16.69
C THR A 308 -1.50 -5.95 16.99
N LEU A 309 -1.98 -5.15 16.03
CA LEU A 309 -3.12 -4.26 16.21
C LEU A 309 -4.42 -5.02 16.47
N LEU A 310 -4.70 -6.09 15.73
CA LEU A 310 -5.86 -6.95 15.95
C LEU A 310 -5.86 -7.56 17.36
N SER A 311 -4.68 -8.03 17.81
CA SER A 311 -4.50 -8.61 19.15
C SER A 311 -4.64 -7.55 20.24
N LEU A 312 -4.16 -6.33 19.99
CA LEU A 312 -4.27 -5.20 20.91
C LEU A 312 -5.74 -4.82 21.17
N MET A 313 -6.54 -4.72 20.11
CA MET A 313 -7.95 -4.31 20.22
C MET A 313 -8.85 -5.39 20.79
N LYS A 314 -8.43 -6.65 20.73
CA LYS A 314 -9.23 -7.78 21.23
C LYS A 314 -9.43 -7.66 22.74
N ASN A 315 -10.71 -7.72 23.17
CA ASN A 315 -11.12 -7.72 24.58
C ASN A 315 -10.83 -6.44 25.39
N GLN A 316 -10.50 -5.33 24.75
CA GLN A 316 -10.45 -4.06 25.46
C GLN A 316 -11.85 -3.62 25.88
N PRO A 317 -12.07 -3.12 27.11
CA PRO A 317 -13.30 -2.41 27.47
C PRO A 317 -13.49 -1.16 26.60
N LEU A 318 -14.72 -0.72 26.42
CA LEU A 318 -15.03 0.51 25.69
C LEU A 318 -14.41 1.76 26.36
N ALA A 319 -14.47 2.87 25.67
CA ALA A 319 -13.78 4.12 25.94
C ALA A 319 -12.27 4.01 25.72
N TYR A 320 -11.44 4.50 26.62
CA TYR A 320 -9.99 4.51 26.43
C TYR A 320 -9.27 3.70 27.52
N ASN A 321 -8.39 2.85 27.08
CA ASN A 321 -7.42 2.16 27.93
C ASN A 321 -6.01 2.50 27.45
N ARG A 322 -5.03 2.45 28.35
CA ARG A 322 -3.66 2.83 28.03
C ARG A 322 -2.99 1.87 27.03
N ASP A 323 -3.53 0.69 26.86
CA ASP A 323 -3.19 -0.26 25.78
C ASP A 323 -3.13 0.44 24.39
N ASN A 324 -4.02 1.38 24.14
CA ASN A 324 -4.05 2.17 22.90
C ASN A 324 -2.81 3.07 22.69
N GLN A 325 -1.87 3.12 23.64
CA GLN A 325 -0.56 3.72 23.39
C GLN A 325 0.24 2.91 22.36
N GLU A 326 0.02 1.60 22.33
CA GLU A 326 0.72 0.65 21.46
C GLU A 326 0.14 0.58 20.02
N ASP A 327 -0.92 1.34 19.70
CA ASP A 327 -1.55 1.33 18.38
C ASP A 327 -0.73 2.05 17.29
N LYS A 328 0.14 3.00 17.68
CA LYS A 328 0.83 3.90 16.77
C LYS A 328 2.08 3.30 16.15
N ALA A 329 2.96 2.71 16.93
CA ALA A 329 4.25 2.21 16.46
C ALA A 329 4.12 1.18 15.34
N PRO A 330 3.26 0.13 15.43
CA PRO A 330 3.10 -0.83 14.36
C PRO A 330 2.57 -0.18 13.06
N LEU A 331 1.65 0.77 13.19
CA LEU A 331 1.04 1.40 12.02
C LEU A 331 1.98 2.42 11.36
N ILE A 332 2.69 3.23 12.13
CA ILE A 332 3.72 4.15 11.61
C ILE A 332 4.78 3.35 10.85
N ASN A 333 5.33 2.27 11.44
CA ASN A 333 6.31 1.41 10.78
C ASN A 333 5.78 0.79 9.47
N SER A 334 4.49 0.43 9.42
CA SER A 334 3.86 -0.11 8.21
C SER A 334 3.72 0.95 7.13
N ILE A 335 3.39 2.18 7.50
CA ILE A 335 3.27 3.33 6.59
C ILE A 335 4.64 3.71 6.01
N GLU A 336 5.67 3.78 6.85
CA GLU A 336 7.05 4.05 6.44
C GLU A 336 7.51 3.02 5.40
N TYR A 337 7.36 1.74 5.75
CA TYR A 337 7.66 0.66 4.78
C TYR A 337 6.86 0.83 3.47
N ALA A 338 5.57 1.12 3.54
CA ALA A 338 4.73 1.23 2.35
C ALA A 338 5.17 2.37 1.42
N THR A 339 5.52 3.53 1.97
CA THR A 339 5.97 4.70 1.20
C THR A 339 7.37 4.48 0.59
N GLU A 340 8.28 3.86 1.34
CA GLU A 340 9.61 3.48 0.86
C GLU A 340 9.52 2.40 -0.23
N ALA A 341 8.76 1.33 0.01
CA ALA A 341 8.56 0.25 -0.96
C ALA A 341 7.93 0.76 -2.26
N LEU A 342 6.89 1.63 -2.19
CA LEU A 342 6.30 2.26 -3.36
C LEU A 342 7.31 3.07 -4.15
N SER A 343 8.16 3.83 -3.48
CA SER A 343 9.21 4.63 -4.12
C SER A 343 10.22 3.75 -4.87
N ILE A 344 10.65 2.66 -4.24
CA ILE A 344 11.55 1.67 -4.87
C ILE A 344 10.85 0.96 -6.05
N MET A 345 9.59 0.55 -5.89
CA MET A 345 8.81 -0.10 -6.95
C MET A 345 8.63 0.81 -8.17
N ILE A 346 8.41 2.11 -7.96
CA ILE A 346 8.29 3.08 -9.04
C ILE A 346 9.58 3.14 -9.85
N GLU A 347 10.74 3.29 -9.22
CA GLU A 347 12.02 3.36 -9.91
C GLU A 347 12.39 2.02 -10.55
N MET A 348 12.06 0.89 -9.90
CA MET A 348 12.29 -0.45 -10.43
C MET A 348 11.48 -0.69 -11.72
N ILE A 349 10.18 -0.41 -11.71
CA ILE A 349 9.31 -0.59 -12.89
C ILE A 349 9.67 0.40 -14.01
N LYS A 350 10.05 1.62 -13.67
CA LYS A 350 10.49 2.62 -14.65
C LYS A 350 11.77 2.20 -15.37
N GLY A 351 12.72 1.66 -14.62
CA GLY A 351 14.07 1.38 -15.12
C GLY A 351 14.30 -0.06 -15.59
N VAL A 352 13.43 -1.02 -15.27
CA VAL A 352 13.57 -2.41 -15.75
C VAL A 352 13.56 -2.46 -17.28
N SER A 353 14.48 -3.21 -17.87
CA SER A 353 14.48 -3.58 -19.29
C SER A 353 14.20 -5.07 -19.45
N PHE A 354 13.58 -5.44 -20.57
CA PHE A 354 13.25 -6.83 -20.87
C PHE A 354 14.09 -7.37 -22.00
N ASN A 355 14.41 -8.65 -21.93
CA ASN A 355 15.14 -9.40 -22.96
C ASN A 355 14.12 -10.09 -23.88
N ASN A 356 13.62 -9.32 -24.85
CA ASN A 356 12.57 -9.77 -25.76
C ASN A 356 13.01 -10.97 -26.60
N ASP A 357 14.29 -11.04 -26.96
CA ASP A 357 14.86 -12.14 -27.74
C ASP A 357 14.83 -13.46 -26.95
N GLN A 358 15.20 -13.42 -25.66
CA GLN A 358 15.14 -14.60 -24.80
C GLN A 358 13.69 -15.05 -24.56
N MET A 359 12.80 -14.10 -24.25
CA MET A 359 11.38 -14.41 -24.08
C MET A 359 10.78 -15.05 -25.35
N LEU A 360 11.11 -14.50 -26.52
CA LEU A 360 10.65 -15.04 -27.81
C LEU A 360 11.22 -16.43 -28.07
N ALA A 361 12.52 -16.64 -27.82
CA ALA A 361 13.15 -17.95 -27.99
C ALA A 361 12.44 -19.01 -27.15
N ASP A 362 12.16 -18.72 -25.88
CA ASP A 362 11.49 -19.67 -24.98
C ASP A 362 10.00 -19.90 -25.35
N VAL A 363 9.36 -18.98 -26.08
CA VAL A 363 8.02 -19.19 -26.64
C VAL A 363 8.04 -20.24 -27.75
N TYR A 364 9.13 -20.29 -28.54
CA TYR A 364 9.30 -21.20 -29.64
C TYR A 364 10.11 -22.49 -29.30
N ASP A 365 10.49 -22.67 -28.03
CA ASP A 365 11.25 -23.83 -27.56
C ASP A 365 10.41 -24.82 -26.71
N ASP A 366 9.05 -24.76 -26.82
CA ASP A 366 8.15 -25.63 -26.07
C ASP A 366 6.78 -25.77 -26.77
N PHE A 367 5.95 -26.64 -26.25
CA PHE A 367 4.59 -26.96 -26.74
C PHE A 367 3.50 -25.98 -26.25
N LEU A 368 3.79 -24.71 -26.14
CA LEU A 368 2.89 -23.66 -25.58
C LEU A 368 1.56 -23.55 -26.34
N THR A 369 1.53 -23.95 -27.63
CA THR A 369 0.33 -23.91 -28.49
C THR A 369 -0.42 -25.23 -28.57
N ALA A 370 -0.06 -26.23 -27.75
CA ALA A 370 -0.78 -27.50 -27.72
C ALA A 370 -2.28 -27.35 -27.44
N THR A 371 -2.65 -26.40 -26.55
CA THR A 371 -4.07 -26.09 -26.29
C THR A 371 -4.76 -25.57 -27.56
N ASP A 372 -4.09 -24.76 -28.35
CA ASP A 372 -4.64 -24.18 -29.60
C ASP A 372 -4.89 -25.28 -30.63
N LEU A 373 -4.04 -26.33 -30.71
CA LEU A 373 -4.28 -27.52 -31.52
C LEU A 373 -5.55 -28.27 -31.04
N ALA A 374 -5.76 -28.40 -29.74
CA ALA A 374 -6.97 -29.05 -29.22
C ALA A 374 -8.22 -28.20 -29.55
N GLU A 375 -8.16 -26.89 -29.40
CA GLU A 375 -9.24 -25.96 -29.77
C GLU A 375 -9.53 -26.01 -31.28
N TYR A 376 -8.51 -26.05 -32.12
CA TYR A 376 -8.64 -26.25 -33.57
C TYR A 376 -9.44 -27.51 -33.87
N LEU A 377 -9.10 -28.63 -33.27
CA LEU A 377 -9.82 -29.90 -33.48
C LEU A 377 -11.28 -29.81 -33.03
N VAL A 378 -11.57 -29.10 -31.94
CA VAL A 378 -12.95 -28.82 -31.49
C VAL A 378 -13.73 -28.01 -32.55
N ILE A 379 -13.10 -27.00 -33.14
CA ILE A 379 -13.70 -26.22 -34.25
C ILE A 379 -13.97 -27.12 -35.46
N LYS A 380 -13.14 -28.13 -35.70
CA LYS A 380 -13.34 -29.14 -36.74
C LYS A 380 -14.38 -30.21 -36.37
N GLY A 381 -15.06 -30.07 -35.23
CA GLY A 381 -16.15 -30.94 -34.79
C GLY A 381 -15.73 -32.16 -34.00
N VAL A 382 -14.50 -32.19 -33.48
CA VAL A 382 -14.03 -33.23 -32.57
C VAL A 382 -14.44 -32.90 -31.13
N PRO A 383 -15.03 -33.82 -30.36
CA PRO A 383 -15.32 -33.59 -28.94
C PRO A 383 -14.04 -33.25 -28.17
N PHE A 384 -14.11 -32.32 -27.21
CA PHE A 384 -12.91 -31.79 -26.54
C PHE A 384 -12.00 -32.84 -25.91
N ARG A 385 -12.57 -33.90 -25.29
CA ARG A 385 -11.75 -34.96 -24.68
C ARG A 385 -10.98 -35.75 -25.72
N GLU A 386 -11.60 -36.03 -26.85
CA GLU A 386 -10.95 -36.70 -27.98
C GLU A 386 -9.91 -35.76 -28.63
N ALA A 387 -10.22 -34.47 -28.78
CA ALA A 387 -9.28 -33.48 -29.26
C ALA A 387 -8.04 -33.40 -28.37
N HIS A 388 -8.20 -33.44 -27.06
CA HIS A 388 -7.12 -33.45 -26.08
C HIS A 388 -6.23 -34.72 -26.21
N GLU A 389 -6.84 -35.91 -26.42
CA GLU A 389 -6.08 -37.14 -26.63
C GLU A 389 -5.29 -37.11 -27.95
N ILE A 390 -5.91 -36.59 -29.03
CA ILE A 390 -5.22 -36.41 -30.33
C ILE A 390 -4.06 -35.43 -30.17
N THR A 391 -4.27 -34.32 -29.48
CA THR A 391 -3.20 -33.34 -29.21
C THR A 391 -2.08 -33.91 -28.37
N GLY A 392 -2.39 -34.67 -27.30
CA GLY A 392 -1.39 -35.37 -26.51
C GLY A 392 -0.57 -36.36 -27.34
N THR A 393 -1.21 -37.05 -28.32
CA THR A 393 -0.53 -37.92 -29.27
C THR A 393 0.40 -37.13 -30.20
N ALA A 394 -0.03 -35.95 -30.66
CA ALA A 394 0.80 -35.08 -31.50
C ALA A 394 2.03 -34.53 -30.73
N VAL A 395 1.85 -34.08 -29.50
CA VAL A 395 2.96 -33.67 -28.64
C VAL A 395 3.94 -34.81 -28.42
N LYS A 396 3.43 -36.00 -28.06
CA LYS A 396 4.28 -37.16 -27.87
C LYS A 396 5.05 -37.57 -29.15
N TYR A 397 4.39 -37.49 -30.30
CA TYR A 397 5.05 -37.77 -31.59
C TYR A 397 6.16 -36.74 -31.86
N ALA A 398 5.90 -35.46 -31.60
CA ALA A 398 6.88 -34.41 -31.79
C ALA A 398 8.09 -34.58 -30.86
N GLU A 399 7.87 -34.85 -29.54
CA GLU A 399 8.92 -35.18 -28.58
C GLU A 399 9.78 -36.38 -29.03
N ASP A 400 9.14 -37.46 -29.46
CA ASP A 400 9.84 -38.69 -29.88
C ASP A 400 10.67 -38.50 -31.17
N ASN A 401 10.43 -37.46 -31.95
CA ASN A 401 11.14 -37.13 -33.19
C ASN A 401 11.99 -35.85 -33.08
N ASP A 402 12.16 -35.30 -31.88
CA ASP A 402 12.91 -34.05 -31.62
C ASP A 402 12.42 -32.86 -32.46
N LEU A 403 11.08 -32.70 -32.50
CA LEU A 403 10.36 -31.67 -33.23
C LEU A 403 9.46 -30.87 -32.27
N LEU A 404 9.11 -29.66 -32.68
CA LEU A 404 8.02 -28.87 -32.09
C LEU A 404 6.76 -29.00 -32.96
N LEU A 405 5.59 -28.64 -32.41
CA LEU A 405 4.32 -28.78 -33.13
C LEU A 405 4.32 -28.04 -34.49
N PHE A 406 4.88 -26.84 -34.54
CA PHE A 406 4.91 -26.02 -35.76
C PHE A 406 5.96 -26.52 -36.79
N GLU A 407 6.87 -27.42 -36.38
CA GLU A 407 7.88 -28.06 -37.27
C GLU A 407 7.35 -29.34 -37.91
N MET A 408 6.26 -29.91 -37.38
CA MET A 408 5.63 -31.08 -37.95
C MET A 408 5.04 -30.78 -39.33
N SER A 409 5.24 -31.71 -40.26
CA SER A 409 4.59 -31.64 -41.57
C SER A 409 3.09 -31.97 -41.50
N LEU A 410 2.33 -31.50 -42.48
CA LEU A 410 0.90 -31.84 -42.59
C LEU A 410 0.66 -33.36 -42.67
N ASP A 411 1.57 -34.11 -43.34
CA ASP A 411 1.46 -35.57 -43.49
C ASP A 411 1.65 -36.28 -42.14
N GLU A 412 2.50 -35.77 -41.27
CA GLU A 412 2.68 -36.29 -39.90
C GLU A 412 1.42 -36.02 -39.06
N PHE A 413 0.88 -34.81 -39.10
CA PHE A 413 -0.41 -34.49 -38.45
C PHE A 413 -1.54 -35.37 -38.95
N LYS A 414 -1.63 -35.66 -40.27
CA LYS A 414 -2.66 -36.52 -40.86
C LYS A 414 -2.54 -37.98 -40.45
N LYS A 415 -1.34 -38.48 -40.11
CA LYS A 415 -1.15 -39.83 -39.53
C LYS A 415 -1.81 -39.93 -38.16
N ILE A 416 -1.82 -38.84 -37.39
CA ILE A 416 -2.40 -38.77 -36.05
C ILE A 416 -3.92 -38.55 -36.15
N SER A 417 -4.37 -37.59 -36.98
CA SER A 417 -5.79 -37.34 -37.20
C SER A 417 -6.09 -36.82 -38.61
N LYS A 418 -6.97 -37.51 -39.31
CA LYS A 418 -7.46 -37.08 -40.64
C LYS A 418 -8.28 -35.77 -40.58
N LYS A 419 -8.66 -35.30 -39.41
CA LYS A 419 -9.36 -34.03 -39.19
C LYS A 419 -8.45 -32.80 -39.33
N ILE A 420 -7.13 -33.03 -39.26
CA ILE A 420 -6.15 -31.95 -39.38
C ILE A 420 -5.92 -31.65 -40.86
N SER A 421 -5.97 -30.39 -41.25
CA SER A 421 -5.75 -29.87 -42.58
C SER A 421 -4.76 -28.70 -42.54
N GLN A 422 -4.41 -28.16 -43.73
CA GLN A 422 -3.34 -27.17 -43.87
C GLN A 422 -3.48 -25.94 -42.98
N ASP A 423 -4.70 -25.56 -42.63
CA ASP A 423 -5.01 -24.41 -41.78
C ASP A 423 -4.65 -24.59 -40.29
N VAL A 424 -4.15 -25.80 -39.87
CA VAL A 424 -3.65 -26.04 -38.53
C VAL A 424 -2.49 -25.08 -38.17
N PHE A 425 -1.65 -24.75 -39.16
CA PHE A 425 -0.48 -23.89 -38.94
C PHE A 425 -0.84 -22.47 -38.55
N ASP A 426 -2.03 -21.99 -38.95
CA ASP A 426 -2.56 -20.69 -38.51
C ASP A 426 -3.00 -20.68 -37.02
N TYR A 427 -3.13 -21.90 -36.41
CA TYR A 427 -3.54 -22.05 -35.00
C TYR A 427 -2.38 -22.32 -34.06
N ILE A 428 -1.37 -23.04 -34.52
CA ILE A 428 -0.25 -23.49 -33.69
C ILE A 428 0.96 -22.56 -33.72
N ASP A 429 0.93 -21.47 -34.51
CA ASP A 429 1.90 -20.40 -34.41
C ASP A 429 1.63 -19.58 -33.13
N PRO A 430 2.64 -19.37 -32.27
CA PRO A 430 2.44 -18.61 -31.01
C PRO A 430 1.91 -17.18 -31.21
N SER A 431 2.30 -16.49 -32.27
CA SER A 431 1.83 -15.14 -32.57
C SER A 431 0.34 -15.14 -32.94
N ASP A 432 -0.09 -16.09 -33.77
CA ASP A 432 -1.49 -16.24 -34.17
C ASP A 432 -2.35 -16.72 -32.98
N SER A 433 -1.84 -17.64 -32.15
CA SER A 433 -2.48 -18.06 -30.90
C SER A 433 -2.86 -16.87 -30.03
N ILE A 434 -1.92 -15.95 -29.79
CA ILE A 434 -2.17 -14.74 -28.98
C ILE A 434 -3.26 -13.87 -29.63
N GLN A 435 -3.19 -13.62 -30.93
CA GLN A 435 -4.14 -12.76 -31.64
C GLN A 435 -5.57 -13.33 -31.66
N ALA A 436 -5.73 -14.64 -31.54
CA ALA A 436 -7.02 -15.31 -31.46
C ALA A 436 -7.74 -15.10 -30.11
N LYS A 437 -7.05 -14.77 -29.03
CA LYS A 437 -7.62 -14.63 -27.67
C LYS A 437 -8.31 -13.27 -27.48
N THR A 438 -9.39 -13.03 -28.22
CA THR A 438 -10.08 -11.72 -28.34
C THR A 438 -11.16 -11.45 -27.31
N SER A 439 -11.43 -12.39 -26.40
CA SER A 439 -12.35 -12.18 -25.27
C SER A 439 -11.91 -11.02 -24.35
N ILE A 440 -12.85 -10.41 -23.63
CA ILE A 440 -12.50 -9.40 -22.62
C ILE A 440 -11.54 -10.01 -21.60
N GLY A 441 -10.40 -9.37 -21.39
CA GLY A 441 -9.35 -9.87 -20.53
C GLY A 441 -8.41 -10.88 -21.20
N GLY A 442 -8.58 -11.16 -22.51
CA GLY A 442 -7.66 -11.99 -23.30
C GLY A 442 -6.41 -11.24 -23.73
N THR A 443 -5.41 -11.99 -24.16
CA THR A 443 -4.07 -11.47 -24.49
C THR A 443 -3.93 -10.90 -25.90
N ALA A 444 -4.99 -10.90 -26.74
CA ALA A 444 -4.92 -10.32 -28.07
C ALA A 444 -4.59 -8.83 -28.05
N LEU A 445 -3.73 -8.39 -28.96
CA LEU A 445 -3.25 -7.00 -29.05
C LEU A 445 -4.39 -5.96 -29.02
N GLN A 446 -5.51 -6.26 -29.72
CA GLN A 446 -6.68 -5.36 -29.72
C GLN A 446 -7.32 -5.21 -28.33
N GLN A 447 -7.30 -6.25 -27.49
CA GLN A 447 -7.80 -6.18 -26.11
C GLN A 447 -6.83 -5.44 -25.23
N ILE A 448 -5.54 -5.72 -25.34
CA ILE A 448 -4.48 -5.02 -24.60
C ILE A 448 -4.55 -3.50 -24.83
N LYS A 449 -4.69 -3.07 -26.11
CA LYS A 449 -4.85 -1.64 -26.46
C LYS A 449 -6.10 -1.02 -25.82
N LYS A 450 -7.21 -1.76 -25.74
CA LYS A 450 -8.42 -1.30 -25.04
C LYS A 450 -8.19 -1.16 -23.54
N GLU A 451 -7.51 -2.12 -22.92
CA GLU A 451 -7.23 -2.09 -21.50
C GLU A 451 -6.22 -0.99 -21.12
N ILE A 452 -5.19 -0.75 -21.91
CA ILE A 452 -4.27 0.39 -21.75
C ILE A 452 -5.05 1.72 -21.83
N LYS A 453 -5.94 1.86 -22.80
CA LYS A 453 -6.80 3.06 -22.89
C LYS A 453 -7.66 3.22 -21.64
N ARG A 454 -8.32 2.14 -21.19
CA ARG A 454 -9.16 2.14 -19.98
C ARG A 454 -8.34 2.53 -18.75
N ALA A 455 -7.12 2.01 -18.62
CA ALA A 455 -6.22 2.32 -17.52
C ALA A 455 -5.78 3.80 -17.54
N LYS A 456 -5.42 4.34 -18.72
CA LYS A 456 -5.08 5.75 -18.88
C LYS A 456 -6.27 6.68 -18.53
N ASP A 457 -7.49 6.31 -18.92
CA ASP A 457 -8.68 7.10 -18.61
C ASP A 457 -9.05 7.04 -17.12
N TYR A 458 -8.82 5.92 -16.45
CA TYR A 458 -8.95 5.79 -15.00
C TYR A 458 -7.95 6.69 -14.24
N LEU A 459 -6.71 6.74 -14.69
CA LEU A 459 -5.63 7.51 -14.04
C LEU A 459 -5.74 9.03 -14.25
N LYS A 460 -6.58 9.51 -15.17
CA LYS A 460 -6.89 10.94 -15.35
C LYS A 460 -7.89 11.47 -14.31
N LYS A 461 -8.65 10.59 -13.68
CA LYS A 461 -9.63 10.92 -12.62
C LYS A 461 -8.94 11.01 -11.26
#